data_ded9466bc64150ae0c2b4f57148ed911
#
_entry.id   ded9466bc64150ae0c2b4f57148ed911
#
_cell.length_a   1.000
_cell.length_b   1.000
_cell.length_c   1.000
_cell.angle_alpha   90.00
_cell.angle_beta   90.00
_cell.angle_gamma   90.00
#
_symmetry.space_group_name_H-M   'P 1'
#
loop_
_entity.id
_entity.type
_entity.pdbx_description
1 polymer ?
#
loop_
_entity_poly.entity_id
_entity_poly.type
_entity_poly.pdbx_seq_one_letter_code
_entity_poly.pdbx_strand_id
1 'polypeptide(L)'
;MTEPELVMVDAVVSPALRPYVTRLTAYRETPAHPLTRNEAAFPGAVLILGLGAAMEVGGVRVTSFAAGPGDRFTTTRTSRTTDGVQVHLTPFGARRLYGLPMRHLANTVVPVTDVLGPLAEPTLTRLAETPSWHDRLALVDRLLRERILAGPELGPQVPWAWAKLVRSGGRVRVSALAEALGWSHRHLVARFHDEVGITPKTAARVIRFGRAAALLRAGTPIADVAGACGFYDQAHLNREFRALAGTTPGQIRPRPGAPRRAH
;
A
#
# COMPACT_ATOMS: atom_id res chain seq x y z
N MET A 1 -20.61 12.96 -23.44
CA MET A 1 -20.40 12.09 -22.26
C MET A 1 -19.20 11.24 -22.57
N THR A 2 -18.13 11.36 -21.77
CA THR A 2 -16.91 10.56 -21.95
C THR A 2 -17.20 9.14 -21.46
N GLU A 3 -16.85 8.12 -22.23
CA GLU A 3 -16.97 6.73 -21.77
C GLU A 3 -16.02 6.48 -20.57
N PRO A 4 -16.44 5.64 -19.60
CA PRO A 4 -15.57 5.31 -18.49
C PRO A 4 -14.38 4.50 -18.99
N GLU A 5 -13.19 4.96 -18.66
CA GLU A 5 -11.95 4.31 -19.07
C GLU A 5 -11.05 4.07 -17.87
N LEU A 6 -10.48 2.88 -17.76
CA LEU A 6 -9.41 2.58 -16.82
C LEU A 6 -8.27 1.87 -17.57
N VAL A 7 -7.15 2.57 -17.71
CA VAL A 7 -5.90 2.01 -18.23
C VAL A 7 -4.94 1.82 -17.08
N MET A 8 -4.31 0.66 -17.00
CA MET A 8 -3.26 0.36 -16.02
C MET A 8 -2.13 -0.40 -16.73
N VAL A 9 -0.90 0.08 -16.54
CA VAL A 9 0.31 -0.52 -17.10
C VAL A 9 1.28 -0.79 -15.96
N ASP A 10 1.49 -2.06 -15.65
CA ASP A 10 2.43 -2.48 -14.61
C ASP A 10 3.87 -2.54 -15.16
N ALA A 11 4.83 -2.08 -14.37
CA ALA A 11 6.24 -2.24 -14.66
C ALA A 11 6.81 -3.47 -13.95
N VAL A 12 7.82 -4.07 -14.57
CA VAL A 12 8.71 -5.01 -13.88
C VAL A 12 9.64 -4.19 -12.98
N VAL A 13 9.45 -4.31 -11.67
CA VAL A 13 10.31 -3.64 -10.69
C VAL A 13 11.74 -4.15 -10.81
N SER A 14 12.70 -3.22 -10.89
CA SER A 14 14.12 -3.56 -11.00
C SER A 14 14.58 -4.43 -9.82
N PRO A 15 15.50 -5.40 -10.03
CA PRO A 15 15.93 -6.34 -8.98
C PRO A 15 16.38 -5.65 -7.68
N ALA A 16 17.07 -4.53 -7.77
CA ALA A 16 17.55 -3.76 -6.61
C ALA A 16 16.41 -3.15 -5.78
N LEU A 17 15.24 -2.90 -6.39
CA LEU A 17 14.07 -2.33 -5.71
C LEU A 17 13.09 -3.37 -5.18
N ARG A 18 13.16 -4.64 -5.56
CA ARG A 18 12.21 -5.69 -5.11
C ARG A 18 12.01 -5.81 -3.60
N PRO A 19 13.04 -5.58 -2.74
CA PRO A 19 12.84 -5.57 -1.29
C PRO A 19 12.01 -4.38 -0.78
N TYR A 20 11.88 -3.32 -1.58
CA TYR A 20 11.37 -2.00 -1.20
C TYR A 20 10.08 -1.62 -1.91
N VAL A 21 9.90 -2.06 -3.15
CA VAL A 21 8.77 -1.74 -4.02
C VAL A 21 8.03 -3.03 -4.36
N THR A 22 6.75 -3.10 -4.02
CA THR A 22 5.91 -4.28 -4.28
C THR A 22 5.16 -4.16 -5.60
N ARG A 23 4.89 -2.94 -6.06
CA ARG A 23 4.23 -2.67 -7.34
C ARG A 23 4.57 -1.27 -7.83
N LEU A 24 4.71 -1.13 -9.15
CA LEU A 24 4.90 0.13 -9.87
C LEU A 24 3.96 0.12 -11.08
N THR A 25 3.00 1.05 -11.12
CA THR A 25 1.93 1.06 -12.13
C THR A 25 1.70 2.47 -12.64
N ALA A 26 1.70 2.66 -13.96
CA ALA A 26 1.15 3.85 -14.58
C ALA A 26 -0.36 3.65 -14.77
N TYR A 27 -1.15 4.70 -14.55
CA TYR A 27 -2.61 4.60 -14.65
C TYR A 27 -3.23 5.84 -15.25
N ARG A 28 -4.37 5.66 -15.92
CA ARG A 28 -5.34 6.70 -16.27
C ARG A 28 -6.73 6.19 -15.97
N GLU A 29 -7.51 6.97 -15.23
CA GLU A 29 -8.89 6.67 -14.92
C GLU A 29 -9.78 7.86 -15.26
N THR A 30 -10.73 7.64 -16.16
CA THR A 30 -11.79 8.59 -16.51
C THR A 30 -13.11 8.03 -16.01
N PRO A 31 -13.69 8.54 -14.92
CA PRO A 31 -14.97 8.04 -14.41
C PRO A 31 -16.14 8.61 -15.22
N ALA A 32 -17.15 7.78 -15.50
CA ALA A 32 -18.41 8.25 -16.13
C ALA A 32 -19.24 9.14 -15.20
N HIS A 33 -19.14 8.89 -13.88
CA HIS A 33 -19.81 9.62 -12.81
C HIS A 33 -18.86 9.80 -11.63
N PRO A 34 -19.14 10.74 -10.69
CA PRO A 34 -18.35 10.85 -9.48
C PRO A 34 -18.19 9.48 -8.80
N LEU A 35 -16.97 9.07 -8.59
CA LEU A 35 -16.61 7.75 -8.09
C LEU A 35 -16.09 7.86 -6.66
N THR A 36 -16.69 7.07 -5.76
CA THR A 36 -16.21 6.91 -4.38
C THR A 36 -15.74 5.47 -4.18
N ARG A 37 -14.56 5.30 -3.61
CA ARG A 37 -13.98 3.99 -3.28
C ARG A 37 -13.46 3.97 -1.86
N ASN A 38 -13.49 2.80 -1.25
CA ASN A 38 -12.76 2.52 -0.03
C ASN A 38 -11.47 1.78 -0.39
N GLU A 39 -10.35 2.45 -0.20
CA GLU A 39 -9.03 1.86 -0.34
C GLU A 39 -8.71 1.10 0.95
N ALA A 40 -8.50 -0.20 0.82
CA ALA A 40 -8.29 -1.06 1.98
C ALA A 40 -7.00 -0.72 2.73
N ALA A 41 -6.99 -0.99 4.04
CA ALA A 41 -5.80 -0.92 4.87
C ALA A 41 -4.62 -1.65 4.23
N PHE A 42 -3.48 -1.00 4.22
CA PHE A 42 -2.24 -1.51 3.65
C PHE A 42 -1.09 -1.31 4.66
N PRO A 43 -0.28 -2.34 4.92
CA PRO A 43 0.76 -2.25 5.95
C PRO A 43 2.08 -1.65 5.43
N GLY A 44 2.09 -1.11 4.22
CA GLY A 44 3.18 -0.35 3.59
C GLY A 44 2.76 1.08 3.31
N ALA A 45 3.36 1.70 2.32
CA ALA A 45 2.99 3.04 1.87
C ALA A 45 2.64 3.05 0.37
N VAL A 46 1.79 4.00 -0.01
CA VAL A 46 1.46 4.26 -1.41
C VAL A 46 1.94 5.66 -1.75
N LEU A 47 2.70 5.78 -2.84
CA LEU A 47 3.09 7.06 -3.42
C LEU A 47 2.34 7.23 -4.74
N ILE A 48 1.63 8.33 -4.88
CA ILE A 48 0.97 8.74 -6.13
C ILE A 48 1.68 9.97 -6.68
N LEU A 49 2.25 9.83 -7.85
CA LEU A 49 2.76 10.94 -8.68
C LEU A 49 1.70 11.23 -9.73
N GLY A 50 0.70 12.01 -9.33
CA GLY A 50 -0.46 12.34 -10.15
C GLY A 50 -0.19 13.52 -11.07
N LEU A 51 -0.70 13.43 -12.30
CA LEU A 51 -0.54 14.44 -13.36
C LEU A 51 -1.89 15.01 -13.82
N GLY A 52 -2.98 14.38 -13.41
CA GLY A 52 -4.34 14.75 -13.79
C GLY A 52 -5.06 15.64 -12.78
N ALA A 53 -6.36 15.46 -12.67
CA ALA A 53 -7.17 16.23 -11.73
C ALA A 53 -6.91 15.82 -10.27
N ALA A 54 -7.07 16.77 -9.35
CA ALA A 54 -7.05 16.47 -7.93
C ALA A 54 -8.23 15.59 -7.53
N MET A 55 -7.97 14.67 -6.60
CA MET A 55 -8.97 13.81 -5.95
C MET A 55 -9.03 14.11 -4.45
N GLU A 56 -10.10 13.70 -3.81
CA GLU A 56 -10.20 13.69 -2.35
C GLU A 56 -9.74 12.33 -1.83
N VAL A 57 -8.81 12.33 -0.89
CA VAL A 57 -8.26 11.11 -0.25
C VAL A 57 -8.29 11.31 1.26
N GLY A 58 -9.14 10.57 1.97
CA GLY A 58 -9.29 10.70 3.41
C GLY A 58 -9.69 12.10 3.88
N GLY A 59 -10.44 12.86 3.06
CA GLY A 59 -10.85 14.24 3.34
C GLY A 59 -9.83 15.31 2.88
N VAL A 60 -8.68 14.91 2.35
CA VAL A 60 -7.65 15.83 1.84
C VAL A 60 -7.73 15.89 0.30
N ARG A 61 -7.74 17.10 -0.27
CA ARG A 61 -7.72 17.29 -1.73
C ARG A 61 -6.29 17.32 -2.25
N VAL A 62 -5.92 16.33 -3.05
CA VAL A 62 -4.55 16.13 -3.53
C VAL A 62 -4.52 15.63 -4.97
N THR A 63 -3.45 15.95 -5.70
CA THR A 63 -3.14 15.36 -7.02
C THR A 63 -2.00 14.33 -6.86
N SER A 64 -0.93 14.74 -6.20
CA SER A 64 0.24 13.90 -5.90
C SER A 64 0.41 13.81 -4.39
N PHE A 65 0.52 12.59 -3.86
CA PHE A 65 0.52 12.37 -2.42
C PHE A 65 1.24 11.09 -2.01
N ALA A 66 1.58 11.01 -0.73
CA ALA A 66 1.95 9.78 -0.07
C ALA A 66 0.88 9.41 0.96
N ALA A 67 0.47 8.14 0.97
CA ALA A 67 -0.34 7.54 2.03
C ALA A 67 0.54 6.55 2.80
N GLY A 68 0.60 6.71 4.11
CA GLY A 68 1.40 5.85 5.00
C GLY A 68 0.73 4.52 5.32
N PRO A 69 1.39 3.67 6.11
CA PRO A 69 0.83 2.42 6.57
C PRO A 69 -0.43 2.67 7.40
N GLY A 70 -1.47 1.89 7.13
CA GLY A 70 -2.78 2.08 7.75
C GLY A 70 -3.39 0.81 8.31
N ASP A 71 -4.24 0.97 9.33
CA ASP A 71 -5.02 -0.09 9.98
C ASP A 71 -6.54 0.09 9.83
N ARG A 72 -6.93 0.96 8.92
CA ARG A 72 -8.32 1.24 8.50
C ARG A 72 -8.34 1.59 7.01
N PHE A 73 -9.49 1.47 6.38
CA PHE A 73 -9.67 1.92 5.00
C PHE A 73 -9.64 3.45 4.90
N THR A 74 -9.28 3.93 3.71
CA THR A 74 -9.32 5.35 3.35
C THR A 74 -10.31 5.53 2.20
N THR A 75 -11.20 6.50 2.31
CA THR A 75 -12.14 6.80 1.21
C THR A 75 -11.47 7.74 0.21
N THR A 76 -11.56 7.38 -1.07
CA THR A 76 -11.14 8.22 -2.20
C THR A 76 -12.36 8.66 -2.99
N ARG A 77 -12.36 9.91 -3.47
CA ARG A 77 -13.40 10.45 -4.34
C ARG A 77 -12.77 11.15 -5.54
N THR A 78 -13.23 10.82 -6.73
CA THR A 78 -12.83 11.48 -7.96
C THR A 78 -14.03 11.69 -8.88
N SER A 79 -14.03 12.80 -9.62
CA SER A 79 -15.11 13.11 -10.60
C SER A 79 -14.54 13.51 -11.96
N ARG A 80 -13.23 13.52 -12.11
CA ARG A 80 -12.52 13.92 -13.33
C ARG A 80 -11.42 12.91 -13.62
N THR A 81 -10.87 12.98 -14.83
CA THR A 81 -9.73 12.13 -15.23
C THR A 81 -8.56 12.36 -14.29
N THR A 82 -8.08 11.26 -13.72
CA THR A 82 -6.84 11.18 -12.96
C THR A 82 -5.87 10.30 -13.71
N ASP A 83 -4.61 10.70 -13.79
CA ASP A 83 -3.53 9.90 -14.36
C ASP A 83 -2.22 10.12 -13.61
N GLY A 84 -1.29 9.22 -13.77
CA GLY A 84 0.00 9.29 -13.10
C GLY A 84 0.66 7.94 -12.89
N VAL A 85 1.56 7.92 -11.92
CA VAL A 85 2.28 6.71 -11.51
C VAL A 85 2.01 6.42 -10.05
N GLN A 86 1.58 5.19 -9.78
CA GLN A 86 1.34 4.66 -8.45
C GLN A 86 2.48 3.71 -8.05
N VAL A 87 3.03 3.91 -6.88
CA VAL A 87 4.08 3.07 -6.30
C VAL A 87 3.60 2.49 -4.97
N HIS A 88 3.59 1.17 -4.87
CA HIS A 88 3.39 0.49 -3.60
C HIS A 88 4.73 0.15 -2.98
N LEU A 89 4.99 0.71 -1.81
CA LEU A 89 6.24 0.57 -1.07
C LEU A 89 6.04 -0.38 0.13
N THR A 90 7.05 -1.20 0.39
CA THR A 90 7.16 -1.79 1.72
C THR A 90 7.41 -0.69 2.76
N PRO A 91 7.17 -0.91 4.07
CA PRO A 91 7.51 0.09 5.08
C PRO A 91 8.98 0.54 5.00
N PHE A 92 9.87 -0.40 4.68
CA PHE A 92 11.31 -0.14 4.57
C PHE A 92 11.66 0.66 3.30
N GLY A 93 10.95 0.41 2.20
CA GLY A 93 11.07 1.22 0.99
C GLY A 93 10.65 2.66 1.23
N ALA A 94 9.51 2.87 1.90
CA ALA A 94 9.04 4.18 2.27
C ALA A 94 9.99 4.88 3.27
N ARG A 95 10.46 4.17 4.29
CA ARG A 95 11.42 4.69 5.27
C ARG A 95 12.70 5.18 4.60
N ARG A 96 13.24 4.41 3.65
CA ARG A 96 14.46 4.78 2.92
C ARG A 96 14.20 5.91 1.92
N LEU A 97 13.07 5.89 1.21
CA LEU A 97 12.70 6.91 0.24
C LEU A 97 12.49 8.29 0.89
N TYR A 98 11.75 8.32 2.00
CA TYR A 98 11.36 9.55 2.67
C TYR A 98 12.37 10.04 3.73
N GLY A 99 13.21 9.16 4.26
CA GLY A 99 14.21 9.49 5.26
C GLY A 99 13.64 9.82 6.65
N LEU A 100 12.35 9.55 6.90
CA LEU A 100 11.67 9.91 8.15
C LEU A 100 11.04 8.69 8.84
N PRO A 101 10.84 8.71 10.16
CA PRO A 101 10.16 7.65 10.90
C PRO A 101 8.75 7.42 10.38
N MET A 102 8.41 6.15 10.07
CA MET A 102 7.13 5.80 9.46
C MET A 102 5.93 6.05 10.39
N ARG A 103 6.14 6.15 11.72
CA ARG A 103 5.09 6.55 12.68
C ARG A 103 4.47 7.92 12.35
N HIS A 104 5.21 8.81 11.69
CA HIS A 104 4.71 10.13 11.29
C HIS A 104 3.74 10.09 10.09
N LEU A 105 3.76 8.99 9.33
CA LEU A 105 2.86 8.78 8.19
C LEU A 105 1.74 7.78 8.48
N ALA A 106 1.71 7.18 9.68
CA ALA A 106 0.70 6.17 10.03
C ALA A 106 -0.72 6.73 9.92
N ASN A 107 -1.58 6.09 9.11
CA ASN A 107 -2.96 6.51 8.86
C ASN A 107 -3.11 7.95 8.33
N THR A 108 -2.10 8.48 7.67
CA THR A 108 -2.12 9.84 7.12
C THR A 108 -1.94 9.84 5.61
N VAL A 109 -2.46 10.90 4.99
CA VAL A 109 -2.23 11.27 3.60
C VAL A 109 -1.59 12.65 3.60
N VAL A 110 -0.44 12.79 2.95
CA VAL A 110 0.31 14.04 2.87
C VAL A 110 0.64 14.37 1.41
N PRO A 111 0.74 15.66 1.03
CA PRO A 111 1.25 16.06 -0.28
C PRO A 111 2.63 15.44 -0.55
N VAL A 112 2.90 15.13 -1.81
CA VAL A 112 4.21 14.54 -2.19
C VAL A 112 5.39 15.44 -1.85
N THR A 113 5.18 16.76 -1.84
CA THR A 113 6.16 17.79 -1.45
C THR A 113 6.67 17.60 -0.02
N ASP A 114 5.82 17.14 0.88
CA ASP A 114 6.16 16.95 2.29
C ASP A 114 7.11 15.76 2.52
N VAL A 115 7.15 14.80 1.60
CA VAL A 115 7.97 13.58 1.71
C VAL A 115 9.13 13.53 0.72
N LEU A 116 9.02 14.14 -0.46
CA LEU A 116 10.09 14.21 -1.45
C LEU A 116 10.84 15.56 -1.42
N GLY A 117 10.29 16.56 -0.73
CA GLY A 117 10.90 17.90 -0.62
C GLY A 117 11.16 18.52 -1.98
N PRO A 118 12.35 19.14 -2.18
CA PRO A 118 12.68 19.85 -3.42
C PRO A 118 12.67 18.99 -4.69
N LEU A 119 12.64 17.67 -4.56
CA LEU A 119 12.61 16.76 -5.72
C LEU A 119 11.19 16.55 -6.27
N ALA A 120 10.16 16.93 -5.53
CA ALA A 120 8.77 16.70 -5.93
C ALA A 120 8.45 17.40 -7.25
N GLU A 121 8.58 18.71 -7.30
CA GLU A 121 8.22 19.53 -8.46
C GLU A 121 9.01 19.16 -9.72
N PRO A 122 10.36 19.06 -9.71
CA PRO A 122 11.11 18.62 -10.88
C PRO A 122 10.72 17.25 -11.39
N THR A 123 10.38 16.32 -10.47
CA THR A 123 9.93 14.98 -10.84
C THR A 123 8.58 15.02 -11.55
N LEU A 124 7.61 15.77 -11.00
CA LEU A 124 6.27 15.90 -11.57
C LEU A 124 6.31 16.59 -12.93
N THR A 125 7.11 17.64 -13.10
CA THR A 125 7.32 18.33 -14.38
C THR A 125 7.85 17.38 -15.44
N ARG A 126 8.92 16.63 -15.14
CA ARG A 126 9.49 15.64 -16.06
C ARG A 126 8.51 14.53 -16.42
N LEU A 127 7.70 14.06 -15.45
CA LEU A 127 6.66 13.06 -15.72
C LEU A 127 5.57 13.61 -16.63
N ALA A 128 5.16 14.87 -16.45
CA ALA A 128 4.17 15.53 -17.31
C ALA A 128 4.66 15.69 -18.75
N GLU A 129 5.94 16.01 -18.93
CA GLU A 129 6.60 16.14 -20.23
C GLU A 129 6.89 14.79 -20.91
N THR A 130 6.77 13.67 -20.19
CA THR A 130 7.03 12.32 -20.71
C THR A 130 5.71 11.68 -21.17
N PRO A 131 5.43 11.56 -22.48
CA PRO A 131 4.14 11.08 -22.99
C PRO A 131 3.97 9.57 -22.84
N SER A 132 5.04 8.79 -22.96
CA SER A 132 5.03 7.34 -22.93
C SER A 132 4.87 6.77 -21.51
N TRP A 133 3.94 5.84 -21.31
CA TRP A 133 3.78 5.10 -20.05
C TRP A 133 5.06 4.37 -19.63
N HIS A 134 5.73 3.74 -20.61
CA HIS A 134 6.98 3.02 -20.36
C HIS A 134 8.07 3.95 -19.85
N ASP A 135 8.24 5.12 -20.47
CA ASP A 135 9.28 6.08 -20.09
C ASP A 135 8.97 6.73 -18.74
N ARG A 136 7.69 7.00 -18.42
CA ARG A 136 7.25 7.44 -17.09
C ARG A 136 7.63 6.42 -16.00
N LEU A 137 7.35 5.14 -16.25
CA LEU A 137 7.69 4.05 -15.33
C LEU A 137 9.22 3.92 -15.16
N ALA A 138 9.99 4.01 -16.25
CA ALA A 138 11.45 3.99 -16.21
C ALA A 138 12.03 5.18 -15.45
N LEU A 139 11.44 6.38 -15.61
CA LEU A 139 11.83 7.58 -14.86
C LEU A 139 11.61 7.39 -13.36
N VAL A 140 10.44 6.87 -12.97
CA VAL A 140 10.12 6.62 -11.55
C VAL A 140 11.00 5.51 -10.99
N ASP A 141 11.24 4.41 -11.70
CA ASP A 141 12.14 3.33 -11.25
C ASP A 141 13.55 3.87 -10.96
N ARG A 142 14.08 4.74 -11.84
CA ARG A 142 15.38 5.38 -11.64
C ARG A 142 15.39 6.27 -10.39
N LEU A 143 14.40 7.15 -10.22
CA LEU A 143 14.27 8.01 -9.05
C LEU A 143 14.21 7.18 -7.76
N LEU A 144 13.37 6.14 -7.73
CA LEU A 144 13.23 5.27 -6.58
C LEU A 144 14.54 4.56 -6.26
N ARG A 145 15.25 4.06 -7.27
CA ARG A 145 16.53 3.38 -7.10
C ARG A 145 17.57 4.31 -6.50
N GLU A 146 17.75 5.50 -7.05
CA GLU A 146 18.70 6.49 -6.57
C GLU A 146 18.41 6.87 -5.11
N ARG A 147 17.16 7.14 -4.79
CA ARG A 147 16.75 7.61 -3.46
C ARG A 147 16.71 6.49 -2.40
N ILE A 148 16.14 5.35 -2.75
CA ILE A 148 16.03 4.23 -1.80
C ILE A 148 17.40 3.64 -1.48
N LEU A 149 18.30 3.52 -2.48
CA LEU A 149 19.62 2.95 -2.23
C LEU A 149 20.54 3.93 -1.46
N ALA A 150 20.38 5.23 -1.65
CA ALA A 150 21.07 6.25 -0.86
C ALA A 150 20.38 6.57 0.49
N GLY A 151 19.18 6.03 0.73
CA GLY A 151 18.41 6.27 1.96
C GLY A 151 19.05 5.68 3.22
N PRO A 152 18.53 6.04 4.41
CA PRO A 152 19.11 5.61 5.68
C PRO A 152 19.18 4.09 5.79
N GLU A 153 20.27 3.60 6.36
CA GLU A 153 20.42 2.18 6.69
C GLU A 153 19.45 1.78 7.80
N LEU A 154 18.93 0.57 7.67
CA LEU A 154 18.00 -0.02 8.64
C LEU A 154 18.68 -1.18 9.35
N GLY A 155 18.51 -1.23 10.66
CA GLY A 155 18.94 -2.40 11.43
C GLY A 155 18.23 -3.68 10.94
N PRO A 156 18.87 -4.85 11.00
CA PRO A 156 18.28 -6.08 10.44
C PRO A 156 17.11 -6.65 11.27
N GLN A 157 16.94 -6.20 12.52
CA GLN A 157 16.02 -6.82 13.48
C GLN A 157 14.53 -6.61 13.10
N VAL A 158 14.15 -5.36 12.80
CA VAL A 158 12.76 -5.04 12.43
C VAL A 158 12.41 -5.61 11.06
N PRO A 159 13.25 -5.50 10.01
CA PRO A 159 13.04 -6.22 8.75
C PRO A 159 12.90 -7.75 8.93
N TRP A 160 13.69 -8.35 9.81
CA TRP A 160 13.57 -9.78 10.13
C TRP A 160 12.20 -10.11 10.78
N ALA A 161 11.78 -9.31 11.78
CA ALA A 161 10.48 -9.49 12.43
C ALA A 161 9.31 -9.32 11.44
N TRP A 162 9.39 -8.33 10.57
CA TRP A 162 8.45 -8.12 9.47
C TRP A 162 8.39 -9.33 8.54
N ALA A 163 9.53 -9.83 8.08
CA ALA A 163 9.57 -10.99 7.21
C ALA A 163 8.96 -12.24 7.87
N LYS A 164 9.11 -12.42 9.20
CA LYS A 164 8.43 -13.48 9.96
C LYS A 164 6.92 -13.27 10.01
N LEU A 165 6.44 -12.03 10.19
CA LEU A 165 5.01 -11.70 10.14
C LEU A 165 4.42 -12.03 8.76
N VAL A 166 5.07 -11.58 7.69
CA VAL A 166 4.61 -11.83 6.32
C VAL A 166 4.59 -13.32 5.99
N ARG A 167 5.69 -14.05 6.24
CA ARG A 167 5.77 -15.50 5.98
C ARG A 167 4.74 -16.32 6.76
N SER A 168 4.43 -15.93 8.01
CA SER A 168 3.40 -16.60 8.81
C SER A 168 1.98 -16.20 8.39
N GLY A 169 1.80 -15.24 7.45
CA GLY A 169 0.50 -14.64 7.15
C GLY A 169 -0.10 -13.93 8.36
N GLY A 170 0.74 -13.30 9.20
CA GLY A 170 0.33 -12.59 10.40
C GLY A 170 -0.06 -13.48 11.59
N ARG A 171 0.36 -14.74 11.61
CA ARG A 171 -0.01 -15.71 12.68
C ARG A 171 1.05 -15.85 13.77
N VAL A 172 2.28 -15.45 13.53
CA VAL A 172 3.35 -15.50 14.54
C VAL A 172 3.02 -14.60 15.73
N ARG A 173 3.28 -15.09 16.94
CA ARG A 173 3.06 -14.32 18.19
C ARG A 173 4.13 -13.23 18.31
N VAL A 174 3.71 -12.01 18.69
CA VAL A 174 4.63 -10.89 18.89
C VAL A 174 5.64 -11.18 20.01
N SER A 175 5.22 -11.91 21.06
CA SER A 175 6.12 -12.36 22.13
C SER A 175 7.25 -13.26 21.61
N ALA A 176 6.94 -14.20 20.71
CA ALA A 176 7.94 -15.05 20.10
C ALA A 176 8.94 -14.30 19.21
N LEU A 177 8.50 -13.20 18.56
CA LEU A 177 9.40 -12.32 17.83
C LEU A 177 10.36 -11.57 18.77
N ALA A 178 9.85 -11.06 19.89
CA ALA A 178 10.64 -10.36 20.88
C ALA A 178 11.69 -11.29 21.52
N GLU A 179 11.26 -12.48 21.92
CA GLU A 179 12.13 -13.53 22.49
C GLU A 179 13.25 -13.92 21.50
N ALA A 180 12.93 -14.18 20.25
CA ALA A 180 13.90 -14.55 19.23
C ALA A 180 14.92 -13.44 18.91
N LEU A 181 14.59 -12.17 19.19
CA LEU A 181 15.50 -11.02 19.06
C LEU A 181 16.27 -10.70 20.34
N GLY A 182 15.98 -11.38 21.46
CA GLY A 182 16.49 -11.00 22.78
C GLY A 182 15.99 -9.63 23.26
N TRP A 183 14.81 -9.20 22.78
CA TRP A 183 14.24 -7.89 23.09
C TRP A 183 13.06 -8.01 24.06
N SER A 184 12.86 -6.98 24.89
CA SER A 184 11.59 -6.86 25.61
C SER A 184 10.46 -6.59 24.60
N HIS A 185 9.24 -7.00 24.95
CA HIS A 185 8.04 -6.72 24.16
C HIS A 185 7.89 -5.23 23.87
N ARG A 186 8.12 -4.37 24.88
CA ARG A 186 8.05 -2.90 24.75
C ARG A 186 9.06 -2.37 23.75
N HIS A 187 10.29 -2.87 23.78
CA HIS A 187 11.35 -2.45 22.86
C HIS A 187 11.00 -2.82 21.41
N LEU A 188 10.55 -4.07 21.17
CA LEU A 188 10.11 -4.50 19.83
C LEU A 188 8.98 -3.63 19.31
N VAL A 189 7.93 -3.38 20.13
CA VAL A 189 6.78 -2.55 19.71
C VAL A 189 7.24 -1.14 19.35
N ALA A 190 8.09 -0.51 20.15
CA ALA A 190 8.57 0.85 19.91
C ALA A 190 9.41 0.94 18.62
N ARG A 191 10.39 0.03 18.44
CA ARG A 191 11.25 0.00 17.24
C ARG A 191 10.45 -0.30 15.99
N PHE A 192 9.57 -1.29 16.07
CA PHE A 192 8.71 -1.67 14.94
C PHE A 192 7.75 -0.53 14.54
N HIS A 193 7.16 0.16 15.51
CA HIS A 193 6.29 1.32 15.25
C HIS A 193 7.07 2.48 14.61
N ASP A 194 8.30 2.73 15.02
CA ASP A 194 9.17 3.75 14.42
C ASP A 194 9.49 3.44 12.94
N GLU A 195 9.84 2.19 12.64
CA GLU A 195 10.32 1.80 11.31
C GLU A 195 9.21 1.39 10.34
N VAL A 196 8.09 0.85 10.85
CA VAL A 196 6.97 0.34 10.05
C VAL A 196 5.76 1.27 10.06
N GLY A 197 5.61 2.13 11.09
CA GLY A 197 4.51 3.07 11.26
C GLY A 197 3.31 2.52 12.04
N ILE A 198 3.16 1.21 12.14
CA ILE A 198 2.11 0.54 12.92
C ILE A 198 2.74 -0.51 13.84
N THR A 199 2.00 -0.94 14.87
CA THR A 199 2.52 -1.94 15.82
C THR A 199 2.63 -3.33 15.16
N PRO A 200 3.49 -4.26 15.69
CA PRO A 200 3.55 -5.63 15.16
C PRO A 200 2.19 -6.35 15.17
N LYS A 201 1.37 -6.11 16.20
CA LYS A 201 0.02 -6.68 16.31
C LYS A 201 -0.90 -6.16 15.21
N THR A 202 -0.85 -4.86 14.96
CA THR A 202 -1.61 -4.19 13.89
C THR A 202 -1.15 -4.68 12.52
N ALA A 203 0.17 -4.75 12.28
CA ALA A 203 0.72 -5.29 11.03
C ALA A 203 0.28 -6.73 10.79
N ALA A 204 0.33 -7.59 11.81
CA ALA A 204 -0.17 -8.97 11.74
C ALA A 204 -1.65 -9.03 11.33
N ARG A 205 -2.47 -8.13 11.89
CA ARG A 205 -3.90 -8.01 11.57
C ARG A 205 -4.13 -7.64 10.10
N VAL A 206 -3.44 -6.61 9.59
CA VAL A 206 -3.56 -6.14 8.20
C VAL A 206 -3.00 -7.17 7.22
N ILE A 207 -1.90 -7.86 7.55
CA ILE A 207 -1.34 -8.94 6.74
C ILE A 207 -2.33 -10.12 6.63
N ARG A 208 -2.97 -10.53 7.74
CA ARG A 208 -4.02 -11.58 7.71
C ARG A 208 -5.18 -11.18 6.82
N PHE A 209 -5.66 -9.93 6.94
CA PHE A 209 -6.71 -9.40 6.09
C PHE A 209 -6.31 -9.44 4.61
N GLY A 210 -5.10 -8.96 4.25
CA GLY A 210 -4.61 -8.97 2.88
C GLY A 210 -4.57 -10.39 2.28
N ARG A 211 -4.12 -11.38 3.07
CA ARG A 211 -4.15 -12.81 2.67
C ARG A 211 -5.58 -13.30 2.46
N ALA A 212 -6.50 -12.99 3.36
CA ALA A 212 -7.90 -13.37 3.23
C ALA A 212 -8.55 -12.75 2.00
N ALA A 213 -8.30 -11.47 1.74
CA ALA A 213 -8.78 -10.77 0.56
C ALA A 213 -8.23 -11.40 -0.75
N ALA A 214 -6.96 -11.82 -0.77
CA ALA A 214 -6.38 -12.52 -1.91
C ALA A 214 -7.06 -13.88 -2.17
N LEU A 215 -7.29 -14.68 -1.14
CA LEU A 215 -8.00 -15.97 -1.25
C LEU A 215 -9.44 -15.78 -1.76
N LEU A 216 -10.16 -14.78 -1.24
CA LEU A 216 -11.51 -14.47 -1.70
C LEU A 216 -11.55 -14.06 -3.19
N ARG A 217 -10.60 -13.22 -3.63
CA ARG A 217 -10.46 -12.86 -5.06
C ARG A 217 -10.14 -14.06 -5.94
N ALA A 218 -9.41 -15.04 -5.40
CA ALA A 218 -9.13 -16.31 -6.07
C ALA A 218 -10.34 -17.30 -6.06
N GLY A 219 -11.46 -16.91 -5.41
CA GLY A 219 -12.68 -17.71 -5.39
C GLY A 219 -12.81 -18.69 -4.22
N THR A 220 -11.88 -18.67 -3.25
CA THR A 220 -11.96 -19.54 -2.07
C THR A 220 -13.25 -19.27 -1.28
N PRO A 221 -13.99 -20.30 -0.83
CA PRO A 221 -15.19 -20.14 0.00
C PRO A 221 -14.92 -19.35 1.28
N ILE A 222 -15.86 -18.50 1.69
CA ILE A 222 -15.69 -17.60 2.86
C ILE A 222 -15.43 -18.41 4.15
N ALA A 223 -16.10 -19.55 4.30
CA ALA A 223 -15.92 -20.42 5.47
C ALA A 223 -14.48 -20.95 5.58
N ASP A 224 -13.90 -21.36 4.44
CA ASP A 224 -12.53 -21.87 4.38
C ASP A 224 -11.49 -20.78 4.62
N VAL A 225 -11.75 -19.55 4.12
CA VAL A 225 -10.88 -18.40 4.32
C VAL A 225 -10.72 -18.03 5.79
N ALA A 226 -11.81 -18.09 6.58
CA ALA A 226 -11.76 -17.77 8.00
C ALA A 226 -10.74 -18.67 8.72
N GLY A 227 -10.82 -19.98 8.56
CA GLY A 227 -9.89 -20.95 9.17
C GLY A 227 -8.47 -20.80 8.61
N ALA A 228 -8.30 -20.75 7.27
CA ALA A 228 -6.99 -20.67 6.61
C ALA A 228 -6.18 -19.42 6.99
N CYS A 229 -6.86 -18.29 7.31
CA CYS A 229 -6.23 -17.04 7.69
C CYS A 229 -6.16 -16.80 9.20
N GLY A 230 -6.65 -17.73 10.04
CA GLY A 230 -6.57 -17.64 11.51
C GLY A 230 -7.56 -16.62 12.09
N PHE A 231 -8.73 -16.47 11.49
CA PHE A 231 -9.87 -15.83 12.11
C PHE A 231 -10.62 -16.85 12.96
N TYR A 232 -11.17 -16.41 14.08
CA TYR A 232 -11.88 -17.29 15.00
C TYR A 232 -13.12 -17.93 14.34
N ASP A 233 -13.88 -17.08 13.62
CA ASP A 233 -15.10 -17.46 12.91
C ASP A 233 -15.37 -16.50 11.75
N GLN A 234 -16.43 -16.77 10.99
CA GLN A 234 -16.87 -15.90 9.89
C GLN A 234 -17.33 -14.51 10.38
N ALA A 235 -17.89 -14.43 11.59
CA ALA A 235 -18.30 -13.13 12.15
C ALA A 235 -17.10 -12.24 12.45
N HIS A 236 -16.01 -12.82 12.97
CA HIS A 236 -14.73 -12.12 13.14
C HIS A 236 -14.16 -11.67 11.80
N LEU A 237 -14.14 -12.54 10.79
CA LEU A 237 -13.73 -12.16 9.43
C LEU A 237 -14.53 -10.98 8.89
N ASN A 238 -15.87 -11.01 9.03
CA ASN A 238 -16.75 -9.92 8.60
C ASN A 238 -16.46 -8.59 9.31
N ARG A 239 -16.20 -8.61 10.63
CA ARG A 239 -15.83 -7.41 11.39
C ARG A 239 -14.52 -6.81 10.90
N GLU A 240 -13.52 -7.66 10.66
CA GLU A 240 -12.21 -7.23 10.15
C GLU A 240 -12.33 -6.61 8.75
N PHE A 241 -13.11 -7.19 7.86
CA PHE A 241 -13.32 -6.64 6.51
C PHE A 241 -14.01 -5.28 6.54
N ARG A 242 -15.01 -5.10 7.40
CA ARG A 242 -15.65 -3.79 7.55
C ARG A 242 -14.68 -2.74 8.11
N ALA A 243 -13.85 -3.11 9.09
CA ALA A 243 -12.89 -2.19 9.69
C ALA A 243 -11.73 -1.82 8.74
N LEU A 244 -11.22 -2.80 7.98
CA LEU A 244 -10.02 -2.63 7.18
C LEU A 244 -10.28 -2.28 5.70
N ALA A 245 -11.49 -2.53 5.20
CA ALA A 245 -11.83 -2.27 3.80
C ALA A 245 -13.19 -1.56 3.60
N GLY A 246 -13.94 -1.27 4.67
CA GLY A 246 -15.27 -0.67 4.57
C GLY A 246 -16.29 -1.52 3.81
N THR A 247 -16.04 -2.85 3.69
CA THR A 247 -16.85 -3.76 2.87
C THR A 247 -16.98 -5.12 3.56
N THR A 248 -17.70 -6.05 2.94
CA THR A 248 -17.81 -7.43 3.42
C THR A 248 -17.00 -8.41 2.56
N PRO A 249 -16.61 -9.59 3.08
CA PRO A 249 -15.93 -10.61 2.29
C PRO A 249 -16.66 -11.00 1.01
N GLY A 250 -18.00 -11.04 1.05
CA GLY A 250 -18.82 -11.38 -0.11
C GLY A 250 -18.78 -10.37 -1.25
N GLN A 251 -18.51 -9.10 -0.95
CA GLN A 251 -18.39 -8.03 -1.94
C GLN A 251 -17.02 -8.03 -2.64
N ILE A 252 -15.99 -8.65 -2.04
CA ILE A 252 -14.64 -8.75 -2.61
C ILE A 252 -14.51 -9.93 -3.58
N ARG A 253 -15.38 -10.94 -3.49
CA ARG A 253 -15.35 -12.10 -4.40
C ARG A 253 -15.56 -11.65 -5.86
N PRO A 254 -14.90 -12.32 -6.83
CA PRO A 254 -15.22 -12.11 -8.23
C PRO A 254 -16.73 -12.30 -8.43
N ARG A 255 -17.37 -11.35 -9.07
CA ARG A 255 -18.76 -11.57 -9.52
C ARG A 255 -18.71 -12.63 -10.61
N PRO A 256 -19.58 -13.65 -10.60
CA PRO A 256 -19.71 -14.59 -11.71
C PRO A 256 -19.93 -13.79 -13.00
N GLY A 257 -19.05 -13.99 -14.01
CA GLY A 257 -19.12 -13.29 -15.29
C GLY A 257 -18.34 -11.99 -15.41
N ALA A 258 -17.66 -11.49 -14.38
CA ALA A 258 -16.76 -10.35 -14.53
C ALA A 258 -15.46 -10.78 -15.26
N PRO A 259 -14.96 -10.00 -16.25
CA PRO A 259 -13.72 -10.33 -16.92
C PRO A 259 -12.58 -10.40 -15.90
N ARG A 260 -11.78 -11.47 -15.94
CA ARG A 260 -10.57 -11.60 -15.13
C ARG A 260 -9.60 -10.50 -15.56
N ARG A 261 -9.28 -9.57 -14.64
CA ARG A 261 -8.19 -8.64 -14.87
C ARG A 261 -6.92 -9.49 -15.01
N ALA A 262 -6.26 -9.42 -16.18
CA ALA A 262 -4.96 -10.02 -16.39
C ALA A 262 -3.97 -9.40 -15.39
N HIS A 263 -3.23 -10.25 -14.70
CA HIS A 263 -2.15 -9.88 -13.78
C HIS A 263 -0.87 -9.62 -14.55
#